data_aa9ae909d0c593426b3bee36579b4f72
#
_entry.id   aa9ae909d0c593426b3bee36579b4f72
#
_cell.length_a   1.000
_cell.length_b   1.000
_cell.length_c   1.000
_cell.angle_alpha   90.00
_cell.angle_beta   90.00
_cell.angle_gamma   90.00
#
_symmetry.space_group_name_H-M   'P 1'
#
loop_
_entity.id
_entity.type
_entity.pdbx_description
1 polymer ?
#
loop_
_entity_poly.entity_id
_entity_poly.type
_entity_poly.pdbx_seq_one_letter_code
_entity_poly.pdbx_strand_id
1 'polypeptide(L)'
;YTMNADNSFISYINSLHCLDGNSDGALAEMQATSPYFTGIQVVHPWVKVLEEKLLNGKEHVILTGRAGDGKSTLALSLYKKLKGIDSEKPLDCGLNKKEEVPYEKKRIILIKDLSEWTVEEQDQLLEQMTYGHDRYLLVSNTGTLLDMFRRNATDKVAMESNLLTAISSSESQSQEFQLRGDKTVKVCVHNLGLRNNSDVALKLWDNMVATMEWNKCETCSIAVSYTHLRAHETLMN
;
A
#
# COMPACT_ATOMS: atom_id res chain seq x y z
N TYR A 1 35.02 9.52 -13.44
CA TYR A 1 35.13 8.38 -12.53
C TYR A 1 34.05 7.37 -12.92
N THR A 2 34.43 6.37 -13.70
CA THR A 2 33.60 5.20 -13.97
C THR A 2 33.55 4.35 -12.70
N MET A 3 32.43 4.34 -12.02
CA MET A 3 32.14 3.38 -10.96
C MET A 3 31.95 2.00 -11.60
N ASN A 4 33.01 1.21 -11.64
CA ASN A 4 32.94 -0.21 -11.93
C ASN A 4 32.82 -0.95 -10.60
N ALA A 5 31.62 -1.09 -10.10
CA ALA A 5 31.32 -2.11 -9.11
C ALA A 5 29.83 -2.37 -9.20
N ASP A 6 29.50 -3.38 -9.97
CA ASP A 6 28.14 -3.78 -10.27
C ASP A 6 27.52 -4.54 -9.11
N ASN A 7 27.31 -3.85 -7.98
CA ASN A 7 26.34 -4.34 -7.01
C ASN A 7 24.96 -3.94 -7.52
N SER A 8 24.30 -4.87 -8.17
CA SER A 8 22.98 -4.68 -8.77
C SER A 8 21.92 -4.28 -7.76
N PHE A 9 22.09 -4.63 -6.48
CA PHE A 9 21.21 -4.18 -5.41
C PHE A 9 21.40 -2.68 -5.11
N ILE A 10 22.64 -2.18 -5.10
CA ILE A 10 22.90 -0.73 -4.94
C ILE A 10 22.32 0.05 -6.12
N SER A 11 22.47 -0.47 -7.34
CA SER A 11 21.84 0.15 -8.53
C SER A 11 20.33 0.18 -8.40
N TYR A 12 19.73 -0.89 -7.88
CA TYR A 12 18.30 -0.93 -7.58
C TYR A 12 17.91 0.13 -6.53
N ILE A 13 18.61 0.22 -5.39
CA ILE A 13 18.33 1.23 -4.36
C ILE A 13 18.46 2.65 -4.92
N ASN A 14 19.48 2.90 -5.73
CA ASN A 14 19.65 4.20 -6.39
C ASN A 14 18.49 4.51 -7.37
N SER A 15 17.91 3.51 -8.02
CA SER A 15 16.75 3.69 -8.91
C SER A 15 15.48 4.09 -8.16
N LEU A 16 15.42 3.87 -6.84
CA LEU A 16 14.30 4.30 -5.99
C LEU A 16 14.37 5.79 -5.62
N HIS A 17 15.49 6.45 -5.90
CA HIS A 17 15.62 7.90 -5.73
C HIS A 17 14.79 8.64 -6.77
N CYS A 18 13.62 9.10 -6.37
CA CYS A 18 12.77 9.96 -7.17
C CYS A 18 13.11 11.43 -6.88
N LEU A 19 14.03 12.01 -7.63
CA LEU A 19 14.29 13.43 -7.61
C LEU A 19 13.23 14.21 -8.41
N ASP A 20 12.59 13.57 -9.38
CA ASP A 20 11.52 14.14 -10.19
C ASP A 20 10.21 13.40 -9.89
N GLY A 21 9.15 14.15 -9.54
CA GLY A 21 7.83 13.61 -9.17
C GLY A 21 7.11 12.78 -10.25
N ASN A 22 7.76 12.55 -11.39
CA ASN A 22 7.30 11.73 -12.51
C ASN A 22 8.07 10.41 -12.67
N SER A 23 8.97 10.06 -11.74
CA SER A 23 9.69 8.80 -11.87
C SER A 23 8.84 7.63 -11.36
N ASP A 24 8.44 6.74 -12.25
CA ASP A 24 7.68 5.51 -11.98
C ASP A 24 8.42 4.53 -11.05
N GLY A 25 9.70 4.79 -10.79
CA GLY A 25 10.59 3.89 -10.06
C GLY A 25 10.30 3.71 -8.57
N ALA A 26 9.55 4.61 -7.92
CA ALA A 26 9.26 4.53 -6.48
C ALA A 26 7.87 3.97 -6.16
N LEU A 27 7.06 3.70 -7.15
CA LEU A 27 5.72 3.16 -6.94
C LEU A 27 5.81 1.66 -6.62
N ALA A 28 5.17 1.24 -5.52
CA ALA A 28 5.16 -0.16 -5.10
C ALA A 28 4.65 -1.11 -6.20
N GLU A 29 3.73 -0.64 -7.04
CA GLU A 29 3.18 -1.38 -8.16
C GLU A 29 4.21 -1.66 -9.24
N MET A 30 5.06 -0.68 -9.55
CA MET A 30 6.14 -0.82 -10.53
C MET A 30 7.25 -1.72 -9.99
N GLN A 31 7.50 -1.67 -8.69
CA GLN A 31 8.48 -2.50 -8.01
C GLN A 31 7.99 -3.94 -7.77
N ALA A 32 6.69 -4.20 -7.87
CA ALA A 32 6.09 -5.52 -7.61
C ALA A 32 6.66 -6.65 -8.48
N THR A 33 7.23 -6.31 -9.64
CA THR A 33 7.90 -7.25 -10.55
C THR A 33 9.40 -7.41 -10.25
N SER A 34 9.97 -6.59 -9.38
CA SER A 34 11.40 -6.64 -9.05
C SER A 34 11.71 -7.75 -8.03
N PRO A 35 12.69 -8.62 -8.29
CA PRO A 35 13.13 -9.61 -7.31
C PRO A 35 13.73 -8.98 -6.06
N TYR A 36 14.37 -7.81 -6.18
CA TYR A 36 14.89 -7.09 -5.02
C TYR A 36 13.80 -6.56 -4.13
N PHE A 37 12.73 -6.01 -4.71
CA PHE A 37 11.58 -5.55 -3.92
C PHE A 37 10.95 -6.69 -3.12
N THR A 38 10.75 -7.84 -3.73
CA THR A 38 10.19 -9.01 -3.04
C THR A 38 11.11 -9.55 -1.95
N GLY A 39 12.43 -9.48 -2.14
CA GLY A 39 13.41 -9.89 -1.13
C GLY A 39 13.47 -8.97 0.09
N ILE A 40 13.21 -7.68 -0.07
CA ILE A 40 13.20 -6.71 1.03
C ILE A 40 11.82 -6.47 1.62
N GLN A 41 10.75 -6.84 0.92
CA GLN A 41 9.37 -6.60 1.33
C GLN A 41 9.07 -7.23 2.69
N VAL A 42 8.38 -6.48 3.53
CA VAL A 42 7.83 -6.98 4.79
C VAL A 42 6.31 -7.11 4.63
N VAL A 43 5.79 -8.30 4.89
CA VAL A 43 4.34 -8.50 4.93
C VAL A 43 3.78 -7.77 6.14
N HIS A 44 2.99 -6.74 5.88
CA HIS A 44 2.41 -5.92 6.93
C HIS A 44 1.40 -6.75 7.75
N PRO A 45 1.41 -6.66 9.10
CA PRO A 45 0.49 -7.44 9.97
C PRO A 45 -1.00 -7.27 9.61
N TRP A 46 -1.36 -6.12 9.04
CA TRP A 46 -2.73 -5.81 8.64
C TRP A 46 -3.24 -6.60 7.45
N VAL A 47 -2.39 -7.21 6.64
CA VAL A 47 -2.81 -8.06 5.52
C VAL A 47 -3.80 -9.12 5.99
N LYS A 48 -3.49 -9.80 7.11
CA LYS A 48 -4.38 -10.83 7.67
C LYS A 48 -5.71 -10.25 8.17
N VAL A 49 -5.68 -9.10 8.84
CA VAL A 49 -6.89 -8.43 9.35
C VAL A 49 -7.80 -7.96 8.21
N LEU A 50 -7.21 -7.39 7.16
CA LEU A 50 -7.97 -6.92 6.00
C LEU A 50 -8.51 -8.08 5.16
N GLU A 51 -7.75 -9.15 5.00
CA GLU A 51 -8.20 -10.38 4.37
C GLU A 51 -9.47 -10.90 5.07
N GLU A 52 -9.42 -11.06 6.38
CA GLU A 52 -10.56 -11.55 7.16
C GLU A 52 -11.79 -10.64 7.01
N LYS A 53 -11.60 -9.32 7.06
CA LYS A 53 -12.70 -8.35 6.87
C LYS A 53 -13.32 -8.45 5.46
N LEU A 54 -12.52 -8.61 4.41
CA LEU A 54 -13.01 -8.74 3.04
C LEU A 54 -13.68 -10.10 2.79
N LEU A 55 -13.13 -11.17 3.34
CA LEU A 55 -13.66 -12.52 3.14
C LEU A 55 -14.92 -12.76 3.97
N ASN A 56 -14.92 -12.40 5.23
CA ASN A 56 -15.97 -12.75 6.20
C ASN A 56 -16.84 -11.57 6.61
N GLY A 57 -16.37 -10.33 6.41
CA GLY A 57 -17.09 -9.12 6.78
C GLY A 57 -18.26 -8.79 5.84
N LYS A 58 -19.09 -7.85 6.31
CA LYS A 58 -20.21 -7.29 5.54
C LYS A 58 -19.92 -5.90 5.00
N GLU A 59 -18.78 -5.33 5.33
CA GLU A 59 -18.37 -3.98 5.02
C GLU A 59 -17.35 -3.98 3.88
N HIS A 60 -17.31 -2.90 3.12
CA HIS A 60 -16.18 -2.61 2.23
C HIS A 60 -15.02 -2.06 3.05
N VAL A 61 -13.82 -2.17 2.55
CA VAL A 61 -12.61 -1.69 3.23
C VAL A 61 -12.06 -0.48 2.50
N ILE A 62 -11.72 0.56 3.24
CA ILE A 62 -11.05 1.76 2.73
C ILE A 62 -9.69 1.88 3.40
N LEU A 63 -8.64 1.94 2.58
CA LEU A 63 -7.28 2.29 3.02
C LEU A 63 -7.01 3.74 2.65
N THR A 64 -6.78 4.58 3.64
CA THR A 64 -6.40 5.97 3.43
C THR A 64 -5.11 6.31 4.17
N GLY A 65 -4.58 7.49 3.92
CA GLY A 65 -3.32 7.99 4.48
C GLY A 65 -2.60 8.89 3.50
N ARG A 66 -1.42 9.34 3.89
CA ARG A 66 -0.55 10.22 3.08
C ARG A 66 0.21 9.41 2.02
N ALA A 67 0.79 10.11 1.07
CA ALA A 67 1.77 9.51 0.15
C ALA A 67 2.92 8.91 0.97
N GLY A 68 3.38 7.71 0.60
CA GLY A 68 4.46 7.01 1.31
C GLY A 68 4.02 6.16 2.52
N ASP A 69 2.78 6.23 3.00
CA ASP A 69 2.31 5.43 4.15
C ASP A 69 2.20 3.92 3.88
N GLY A 70 2.51 3.45 2.67
CA GLY A 70 2.52 2.03 2.32
C GLY A 70 1.16 1.46 1.89
N LYS A 71 0.18 2.31 1.55
CA LYS A 71 -1.16 1.87 1.09
C LYS A 71 -1.10 0.89 -0.08
N SER A 72 -0.37 1.26 -1.13
CA SER A 72 -0.21 0.42 -2.33
C SER A 72 0.54 -0.87 -2.03
N THR A 73 1.56 -0.82 -1.18
CA THR A 73 2.30 -2.01 -0.74
C THR A 73 1.40 -2.98 0.04
N LEU A 74 0.53 -2.44 0.90
CA LEU A 74 -0.42 -3.25 1.65
C LEU A 74 -1.48 -3.86 0.73
N ALA A 75 -2.01 -3.09 -0.22
CA ALA A 75 -2.96 -3.58 -1.22
C ALA A 75 -2.34 -4.68 -2.10
N LEU A 76 -1.09 -4.51 -2.54
CA LEU A 76 -0.33 -5.51 -3.28
C LEU A 76 -0.15 -6.81 -2.47
N SER A 77 0.26 -6.70 -1.21
CA SER A 77 0.43 -7.86 -0.32
C SER A 77 -0.88 -8.60 -0.11
N LEU A 78 -1.98 -7.85 0.04
CA LEU A 78 -3.31 -8.43 0.16
C LEU A 78 -3.77 -9.11 -1.14
N TYR A 79 -3.51 -8.49 -2.29
CA TYR A 79 -3.81 -9.10 -3.59
C TYR A 79 -3.08 -10.44 -3.78
N LYS A 80 -1.77 -10.47 -3.50
CA LYS A 80 -1.00 -11.73 -3.55
C LYS A 80 -1.61 -12.79 -2.63
N LYS A 81 -1.96 -12.39 -1.41
CA LYS A 81 -2.57 -13.28 -0.42
C LYS A 81 -3.90 -13.86 -0.91
N LEU A 82 -4.79 -13.03 -1.43
CA LEU A 82 -6.10 -13.43 -1.97
C LEU A 82 -5.99 -14.33 -3.21
N LYS A 83 -4.96 -14.14 -4.02
CA LYS A 83 -4.67 -14.98 -5.21
C LYS A 83 -3.91 -16.26 -4.86
N GLY A 84 -3.47 -16.44 -3.61
CA GLY A 84 -2.59 -17.56 -3.23
C GLY A 84 -1.18 -17.47 -3.83
N ILE A 85 -0.74 -16.26 -4.19
CA ILE A 85 0.61 -16.00 -4.70
C ILE A 85 1.54 -15.86 -3.50
N ASP A 86 2.67 -16.54 -3.56
CA ASP A 86 3.71 -16.42 -2.54
C ASP A 86 4.18 -14.96 -2.42
N SER A 87 4.30 -14.46 -1.18
CA SER A 87 4.74 -13.09 -0.92
C SER A 87 6.12 -12.79 -1.49
N GLU A 88 7.00 -13.79 -1.54
CA GLU A 88 8.38 -13.66 -2.01
C GLU A 88 8.51 -13.74 -3.55
N LYS A 89 7.44 -14.09 -4.26
CA LYS A 89 7.46 -14.13 -5.72
C LYS A 89 7.10 -12.77 -6.30
N PRO A 90 7.87 -12.26 -7.28
CA PRO A 90 7.46 -11.09 -8.04
C PRO A 90 6.18 -11.39 -8.82
N LEU A 91 5.42 -10.35 -9.16
CA LEU A 91 4.32 -10.48 -10.10
C LEU A 91 4.85 -10.43 -11.54
N ASP A 92 4.15 -11.07 -12.46
CA ASP A 92 4.47 -11.02 -13.88
C ASP A 92 4.21 -9.62 -14.48
N CYS A 93 3.26 -8.89 -13.90
CA CYS A 93 2.93 -7.50 -14.26
C CYS A 93 2.46 -6.72 -13.03
N GLY A 94 2.50 -5.40 -13.09
CA GLY A 94 1.96 -4.53 -12.04
C GLY A 94 0.44 -4.66 -11.91
N LEU A 95 -0.11 -4.18 -10.77
CA LEU A 95 -1.56 -4.16 -10.55
C LEU A 95 -2.25 -3.21 -11.54
N ASN A 96 -3.37 -3.65 -12.09
CA ASN A 96 -4.27 -2.79 -12.85
C ASN A 96 -5.00 -1.80 -11.92
N LYS A 97 -5.63 -0.76 -12.49
CA LYS A 97 -6.48 0.17 -11.73
C LYS A 97 -7.53 -0.56 -10.89
N LYS A 98 -8.05 -1.66 -11.41
CA LYS A 98 -9.04 -2.53 -10.79
C LYS A 98 -8.62 -3.98 -10.94
N GLU A 99 -8.55 -4.70 -9.83
CA GLU A 99 -8.31 -6.13 -9.80
C GLU A 99 -9.53 -6.86 -9.24
N GLU A 100 -9.86 -8.01 -9.81
CA GLU A 100 -10.97 -8.83 -9.35
C GLU A 100 -10.44 -10.21 -8.93
N VAL A 101 -10.78 -10.61 -7.72
CA VAL A 101 -10.45 -11.93 -7.17
C VAL A 101 -11.73 -12.66 -6.86
N PRO A 102 -12.06 -13.74 -7.59
CA PRO A 102 -13.21 -14.57 -7.26
C PRO A 102 -13.02 -15.23 -5.88
N TYR A 103 -14.07 -15.20 -5.07
CA TYR A 103 -14.10 -15.87 -3.79
C TYR A 103 -15.50 -16.42 -3.48
N GLU A 104 -15.65 -17.72 -3.49
CA GLU A 104 -16.94 -18.42 -3.32
C GLU A 104 -18.06 -17.85 -4.25
N LYS A 105 -19.09 -17.22 -3.67
CA LYS A 105 -20.24 -16.65 -4.39
C LYS A 105 -20.11 -15.14 -4.62
N LYS A 106 -18.96 -14.53 -4.28
CA LYS A 106 -18.69 -13.08 -4.40
C LYS A 106 -17.35 -12.84 -5.07
N ARG A 107 -17.08 -11.59 -5.42
CA ARG A 107 -15.76 -11.12 -5.86
C ARG A 107 -15.21 -10.16 -4.83
N ILE A 108 -13.91 -10.22 -4.64
CA ILE A 108 -13.16 -9.18 -3.93
C ILE A 108 -12.57 -8.27 -4.98
N ILE A 109 -12.93 -7.00 -4.95
CA ILE A 109 -12.55 -6.00 -5.94
C ILE A 109 -11.58 -5.02 -5.28
N LEU A 110 -10.36 -4.96 -5.80
CA LEU A 110 -9.32 -4.05 -5.32
C LEU A 110 -9.20 -2.86 -6.28
N ILE A 111 -9.34 -1.66 -5.74
CA ILE A 111 -9.10 -0.41 -6.44
C ILE A 111 -7.77 0.14 -5.93
N LYS A 112 -6.75 0.11 -6.78
CA LYS A 112 -5.35 0.40 -6.41
C LYS A 112 -5.13 1.86 -6.01
N ASP A 113 -5.77 2.79 -6.71
CA ASP A 113 -5.80 4.22 -6.38
C ASP A 113 -7.04 4.88 -6.96
N LEU A 114 -7.91 5.38 -6.07
CA LEU A 114 -9.14 6.05 -6.48
C LEU A 114 -8.88 7.39 -7.18
N SER A 115 -7.73 8.01 -6.97
CA SER A 115 -7.38 9.28 -7.61
C SER A 115 -7.10 9.16 -9.12
N GLU A 116 -6.83 7.95 -9.61
CA GLU A 116 -6.68 7.66 -11.03
C GLU A 116 -8.02 7.53 -11.78
N TRP A 117 -9.15 7.60 -11.07
CA TRP A 117 -10.50 7.41 -11.61
C TRP A 117 -11.17 8.74 -11.87
N THR A 118 -11.93 8.84 -12.97
CA THR A 118 -12.74 10.03 -13.23
C THR A 118 -13.89 10.14 -12.22
N VAL A 119 -14.50 11.31 -12.14
CA VAL A 119 -15.65 11.56 -11.24
C VAL A 119 -16.79 10.58 -11.53
N GLU A 120 -17.07 10.36 -12.80
CA GLU A 120 -18.14 9.46 -13.26
C GLU A 120 -17.84 8.00 -12.88
N GLU A 121 -16.58 7.58 -13.05
CA GLU A 121 -16.16 6.23 -12.67
C GLU A 121 -16.25 6.02 -11.15
N GLN A 122 -15.85 7.04 -10.35
CA GLN A 122 -15.95 7.00 -8.89
C GLN A 122 -17.41 6.90 -8.42
N ASP A 123 -18.31 7.67 -9.04
CA ASP A 123 -19.73 7.66 -8.69
C ASP A 123 -20.39 6.32 -9.06
N GLN A 124 -20.05 5.75 -10.21
CA GLN A 124 -20.49 4.41 -10.61
C GLN A 124 -19.94 3.33 -9.68
N LEU A 125 -18.68 3.43 -9.26
CA LEU A 125 -18.07 2.51 -8.30
C LEU A 125 -18.84 2.54 -6.97
N LEU A 126 -19.11 3.73 -6.45
CA LEU A 126 -19.84 3.90 -5.20
C LEU A 126 -21.26 3.33 -5.31
N GLU A 127 -21.92 3.49 -6.46
CA GLU A 127 -23.21 2.88 -6.74
C GLU A 127 -23.12 1.34 -6.73
N GLN A 128 -22.10 0.76 -7.39
CA GLN A 128 -21.87 -0.70 -7.38
C GLN A 128 -21.65 -1.24 -5.97
N MET A 129 -21.02 -0.49 -5.08
CA MET A 129 -20.81 -0.87 -3.68
C MET A 129 -22.12 -0.96 -2.87
N THR A 130 -23.19 -0.29 -3.31
CA THR A 130 -24.49 -0.38 -2.63
C THR A 130 -25.30 -1.62 -3.03
N TYR A 131 -24.95 -2.23 -4.17
CA TYR A 131 -25.64 -3.40 -4.69
C TYR A 131 -24.75 -4.64 -4.65
N GLY A 132 -25.33 -5.76 -4.27
CA GLY A 132 -24.72 -7.05 -4.46
C GLY A 132 -23.87 -7.55 -3.30
N HIS A 133 -23.21 -8.68 -3.56
CA HIS A 133 -22.45 -9.43 -2.57
C HIS A 133 -20.93 -9.17 -2.62
N ASP A 134 -20.48 -8.45 -3.65
CA ASP A 134 -19.07 -8.17 -3.85
C ASP A 134 -18.49 -7.31 -2.71
N ARG A 135 -17.22 -7.46 -2.43
CA ARG A 135 -16.49 -6.67 -1.43
C ARG A 135 -15.40 -5.85 -2.11
N TYR A 136 -15.28 -4.63 -1.68
CA TYR A 136 -14.36 -3.67 -2.26
C TYR A 136 -13.28 -3.30 -1.26
N LEU A 137 -12.03 -3.29 -1.73
CA LEU A 137 -10.92 -2.61 -1.11
C LEU A 137 -10.63 -1.35 -1.92
N LEU A 138 -10.83 -0.18 -1.33
CA LEU A 138 -10.50 1.10 -1.95
C LEU A 138 -9.23 1.65 -1.35
N VAL A 139 -8.23 1.92 -2.18
CA VAL A 139 -7.07 2.72 -1.79
C VAL A 139 -7.29 4.14 -2.28
N SER A 140 -7.18 5.11 -1.37
CA SER A 140 -7.44 6.51 -1.70
C SER A 140 -6.68 7.47 -0.78
N ASN A 141 -6.38 8.65 -1.28
CA ASN A 141 -6.07 9.77 -0.41
C ASN A 141 -7.36 10.34 0.22
N THR A 142 -7.21 11.10 1.30
CA THR A 142 -8.33 11.65 2.06
C THR A 142 -9.19 12.60 1.24
N GLY A 143 -8.58 13.46 0.41
CA GLY A 143 -9.29 14.44 -0.39
C GLY A 143 -10.22 13.79 -1.41
N THR A 144 -9.70 12.89 -2.25
CA THR A 144 -10.48 12.15 -3.25
C THR A 144 -11.64 11.39 -2.60
N LEU A 145 -11.37 10.75 -1.44
CA LEU A 145 -12.38 10.00 -0.70
C LEU A 145 -13.52 10.90 -0.21
N LEU A 146 -13.18 12.04 0.42
CA LEU A 146 -14.16 13.02 0.88
C LEU A 146 -15.00 13.56 -0.27
N ASP A 147 -14.38 13.92 -1.39
CA ASP A 147 -15.08 14.46 -2.55
C ASP A 147 -16.07 13.44 -3.16
N MET A 148 -15.67 12.18 -3.30
CA MET A 148 -16.54 11.13 -3.82
C MET A 148 -17.77 10.92 -2.93
N PHE A 149 -17.56 10.75 -1.62
CA PHE A 149 -18.69 10.54 -0.70
C PHE A 149 -19.57 11.78 -0.59
N ARG A 150 -18.97 12.98 -0.53
CA ARG A 150 -19.73 14.24 -0.43
C ARG A 150 -20.63 14.51 -1.64
N ARG A 151 -20.16 14.16 -2.85
CA ARG A 151 -20.98 14.30 -4.07
C ARG A 151 -22.23 13.45 -4.00
N ASN A 152 -22.14 12.26 -3.40
CA ASN A 152 -23.18 11.24 -3.42
C ASN A 152 -24.02 11.15 -2.14
N ALA A 153 -23.61 11.81 -1.06
CA ALA A 153 -24.32 11.78 0.23
C ALA A 153 -25.66 12.52 0.19
N THR A 154 -26.62 12.01 0.95
CA THR A 154 -27.89 12.70 1.24
C THR A 154 -27.65 13.89 2.15
N ASP A 155 -26.97 13.68 3.27
CA ASP A 155 -26.51 14.73 4.18
C ASP A 155 -24.98 14.86 4.08
N LYS A 156 -24.55 15.91 3.39
CA LYS A 156 -23.13 16.17 3.14
C LYS A 156 -22.36 16.53 4.39
N VAL A 157 -22.97 17.24 5.34
CA VAL A 157 -22.32 17.72 6.55
C VAL A 157 -22.11 16.55 7.52
N ALA A 158 -23.14 15.77 7.76
CA ALA A 158 -23.03 14.58 8.62
C ALA A 158 -22.06 13.56 8.02
N MET A 159 -22.12 13.33 6.71
CA MET A 159 -21.16 12.43 6.03
C MET A 159 -19.72 12.88 6.21
N GLU A 160 -19.43 14.15 5.93
CA GLU A 160 -18.07 14.71 6.06
C GLU A 160 -17.55 14.59 7.49
N SER A 161 -18.36 14.95 8.49
CA SER A 161 -18.01 14.83 9.90
C SER A 161 -17.71 13.37 10.30
N ASN A 162 -18.57 12.44 9.91
CA ASN A 162 -18.40 11.02 10.23
C ASN A 162 -17.17 10.42 9.54
N LEU A 163 -16.94 10.76 8.26
CA LEU A 163 -15.78 10.27 7.52
C LEU A 163 -14.47 10.85 8.07
N LEU A 164 -14.42 12.14 8.39
CA LEU A 164 -13.25 12.75 9.02
C LEU A 164 -12.98 12.17 10.40
N THR A 165 -14.01 11.89 11.19
CA THR A 165 -13.87 11.22 12.48
C THR A 165 -13.26 9.82 12.30
N ALA A 166 -13.75 9.05 11.33
CA ALA A 166 -13.21 7.73 11.04
C ALA A 166 -11.74 7.78 10.56
N ILE A 167 -11.41 8.75 9.70
CA ILE A 167 -10.04 8.94 9.19
C ILE A 167 -9.09 9.40 10.29
N SER A 168 -9.57 10.17 11.27
CA SER A 168 -8.76 10.69 12.38
C SER A 168 -8.55 9.67 13.51
N SER A 169 -9.21 8.53 13.45
CA SER A 169 -9.04 7.46 14.44
C SER A 169 -7.79 6.62 14.15
N SER A 170 -7.04 6.32 15.20
CA SER A 170 -5.96 5.34 15.16
C SER A 170 -6.45 3.90 15.03
N GLU A 171 -7.71 3.64 15.29
CA GLU A 171 -8.35 2.34 15.13
C GLU A 171 -9.22 2.31 13.87
N SER A 172 -9.48 1.11 13.37
CA SER A 172 -10.40 0.91 12.26
C SER A 172 -11.81 1.29 12.67
N GLN A 173 -12.45 2.17 11.92
CA GLN A 173 -13.80 2.63 12.20
C GLN A 173 -14.77 2.16 11.13
N SER A 174 -15.83 1.49 11.57
CA SER A 174 -16.97 1.14 10.72
C SER A 174 -17.93 2.31 10.63
N GLN A 175 -18.29 2.66 9.40
CA GLN A 175 -19.21 3.76 9.10
C GLN A 175 -20.28 3.28 8.13
N GLU A 176 -21.49 3.84 8.31
CA GLU A 176 -22.60 3.64 7.40
C GLU A 176 -23.02 4.99 6.83
N PHE A 177 -22.94 5.13 5.51
CA PHE A 177 -23.28 6.38 4.82
C PHE A 177 -24.58 6.24 4.03
N GLN A 178 -25.46 7.20 4.25
CA GLN A 178 -26.68 7.36 3.48
C GLN A 178 -26.36 8.11 2.17
N LEU A 179 -26.61 7.48 1.05
CA LEU A 179 -26.39 8.03 -0.27
C LEU A 179 -27.73 8.46 -0.88
N ARG A 180 -27.68 9.25 -1.94
CA ARG A 180 -28.85 9.69 -2.68
C ARG A 180 -29.65 8.47 -3.22
N GLY A 181 -30.97 8.58 -3.26
CA GLY A 181 -31.86 7.51 -3.71
C GLY A 181 -32.02 6.38 -2.69
N ASP A 182 -32.01 6.70 -1.40
CA ASP A 182 -32.20 5.78 -0.27
C ASP A 182 -31.25 4.58 -0.25
N LYS A 183 -30.06 4.77 -0.82
CA LYS A 183 -29.00 3.78 -0.83
C LYS A 183 -28.12 3.93 0.39
N THR A 184 -27.56 2.82 0.84
CA THR A 184 -26.66 2.79 2.00
C THR A 184 -25.40 2.01 1.67
N VAL A 185 -24.25 2.53 2.08
CA VAL A 185 -22.97 1.84 1.96
C VAL A 185 -22.31 1.71 3.32
N LYS A 186 -21.83 0.51 3.64
CA LYS A 186 -21.08 0.23 4.88
C LYS A 186 -19.62 0.04 4.57
N VAL A 187 -18.79 0.82 5.22
CA VAL A 187 -17.34 0.82 5.02
C VAL A 187 -16.58 0.75 6.34
N CYS A 188 -15.45 0.08 6.33
CA CYS A 188 -14.48 0.10 7.42
C CYS A 188 -13.27 0.91 6.96
N VAL A 189 -13.01 2.02 7.60
CA VAL A 189 -11.93 2.95 7.25
C VAL A 189 -10.68 2.63 8.06
N HIS A 190 -9.54 2.53 7.37
CA HIS A 190 -8.23 2.31 7.93
C HIS A 190 -7.28 3.43 7.48
N ASN A 191 -6.83 4.26 8.41
CA ASN A 191 -5.82 5.27 8.13
C ASN A 191 -4.43 4.76 8.50
N LEU A 192 -3.62 4.50 7.48
CA LEU A 192 -2.25 4.01 7.68
C LEU A 192 -1.30 5.09 8.24
N GLY A 193 -1.57 6.37 7.96
CA GLY A 193 -0.73 7.48 8.43
C GLY A 193 -0.78 7.71 9.95
N LEU A 194 -1.74 7.12 10.65
CA LEU A 194 -1.86 7.19 12.10
C LEU A 194 -1.29 5.95 12.82
N ARG A 195 -0.67 5.03 12.07
CA ARG A 195 -0.13 3.79 12.64
C ARG A 195 1.36 3.91 12.91
N ASN A 196 1.76 3.26 13.99
CA ASN A 196 3.18 3.07 14.26
C ASN A 196 3.72 1.91 13.39
N ASN A 197 4.51 2.26 12.39
CA ASN A 197 5.12 1.31 11.46
C ASN A 197 6.60 1.05 11.77
N SER A 198 7.08 1.41 12.98
CA SER A 198 8.49 1.26 13.35
C SER A 198 8.99 -0.18 13.22
N ASP A 199 8.20 -1.16 13.65
CA ASP A 199 8.57 -2.58 13.54
C ASP A 199 8.66 -3.04 12.07
N VAL A 200 7.80 -2.51 11.21
CA VAL A 200 7.85 -2.79 9.77
C VAL A 200 9.09 -2.16 9.16
N ALA A 201 9.42 -0.92 9.55
CA ALA A 201 10.61 -0.22 9.08
C ALA A 201 11.90 -0.92 9.52
N LEU A 202 11.99 -1.39 10.76
CA LEU A 202 13.14 -2.15 11.26
C LEU A 202 13.31 -3.46 10.48
N LYS A 203 12.25 -4.22 10.29
CA LYS A 203 12.31 -5.46 9.50
C LYS A 203 12.68 -5.21 8.04
N LEU A 204 12.17 -4.13 7.44
CA LEU A 204 12.55 -3.72 6.10
C LEU A 204 14.06 -3.44 6.03
N TRP A 205 14.59 -2.71 7.00
CA TRP A 205 16.00 -2.43 7.10
C TRP A 205 16.84 -3.72 7.24
N ASP A 206 16.44 -4.63 8.13
CA ASP A 206 17.12 -5.91 8.31
C ASP A 206 17.12 -6.73 7.02
N ASN A 207 16.01 -6.77 6.30
CA ASN A 207 15.91 -7.45 5.00
C ASN A 207 16.81 -6.78 3.95
N MET A 208 16.86 -5.45 3.90
CA MET A 208 17.74 -4.72 3.00
C MET A 208 19.20 -5.05 3.28
N VAL A 209 19.62 -5.04 4.56
CA VAL A 209 20.98 -5.37 4.97
C VAL A 209 21.31 -6.83 4.63
N ALA A 210 20.38 -7.76 4.83
CA ALA A 210 20.57 -9.17 4.48
C ALA A 210 20.66 -9.42 2.97
N THR A 211 19.94 -8.63 2.16
CA THR A 211 19.93 -8.75 0.69
C THR A 211 21.18 -8.16 0.05
N MET A 212 21.87 -7.24 0.74
CA MET A 212 23.12 -6.66 0.24
C MET A 212 24.21 -7.73 0.16
N GLU A 213 24.66 -8.02 -1.06
CA GLU A 213 25.80 -8.92 -1.32
C GLU A 213 27.12 -8.20 -0.97
N TRP A 214 27.38 -8.03 0.31
CA TRP A 214 28.56 -7.30 0.82
C TRP A 214 29.88 -7.83 0.26
N ASN A 215 29.95 -9.12 -0.08
CA ASN A 215 31.14 -9.75 -0.65
C ASN A 215 31.52 -9.21 -2.04
N LYS A 216 30.57 -8.57 -2.74
CA LYS A 216 30.81 -7.94 -4.04
C LYS A 216 31.32 -6.49 -3.92
N CYS A 217 31.44 -5.99 -2.70
CA CYS A 217 31.82 -4.61 -2.42
C CYS A 217 33.30 -4.41 -2.11
N GLU A 218 34.17 -5.40 -2.31
CA GLU A 218 35.61 -5.33 -1.98
C GLU A 218 36.34 -4.14 -2.63
N THR A 219 35.87 -3.66 -3.77
CA THR A 219 36.39 -2.50 -4.50
C THR A 219 35.55 -1.24 -4.38
N CYS A 220 34.48 -1.26 -3.58
CA CYS A 220 33.57 -0.13 -3.43
C CYS A 220 34.14 0.92 -2.48
N SER A 221 34.20 2.18 -2.91
CA SER A 221 34.64 3.30 -2.09
C SER A 221 33.80 3.49 -0.80
N ILE A 222 32.54 3.07 -0.82
CA ILE A 222 31.65 3.11 0.34
C ILE A 222 31.99 2.00 1.34
N ALA A 223 32.38 0.81 0.88
CA ALA A 223 32.81 -0.30 1.75
C ALA A 223 34.08 0.08 2.56
N VAL A 224 35.00 0.79 1.93
CA VAL A 224 36.18 1.31 2.61
C VAL A 224 35.82 2.29 3.73
N SER A 225 34.86 3.19 3.46
CA SER A 225 34.38 4.14 4.47
C SER A 225 33.64 3.44 5.61
N TYR A 226 32.88 2.38 5.34
CA TYR A 226 32.13 1.62 6.35
C TYR A 226 33.04 0.77 7.23
N THR A 227 34.10 0.17 6.68
CA THR A 227 35.10 -0.55 7.47
C THR A 227 35.87 0.39 8.40
N HIS A 228 36.12 1.63 7.98
CA HIS A 228 36.71 2.64 8.84
C HIS A 228 35.75 3.08 9.97
N LEU A 229 34.48 3.21 9.73
CA LEU A 229 33.49 3.52 10.77
C LEU A 229 33.39 2.39 11.81
N ARG A 230 33.33 1.12 11.39
CA ARG A 230 33.34 -0.01 12.32
C ARG A 230 34.63 -0.16 13.08
N ALA A 231 35.77 0.13 12.49
CA ALA A 231 37.04 0.13 13.18
C ALA A 231 37.12 1.19 14.30
N HIS A 232 36.45 2.33 14.11
CA HIS A 232 36.32 3.36 15.15
C HIS A 232 35.41 2.92 16.32
N GLU A 233 34.34 2.20 16.08
CA GLU A 233 33.46 1.68 17.16
C GLU A 233 34.13 0.59 17.99
N THR A 234 34.97 -0.25 17.37
CA THR A 234 35.75 -1.28 18.10
C THR A 234 36.93 -0.75 18.87
N LEU A 235 37.39 0.48 18.62
CA LEU A 235 38.48 1.15 19.38
C LEU A 235 37.94 2.01 20.53
N MET A 236 36.64 2.21 20.66
CA MET A 236 36.02 2.96 21.76
C MET A 236 35.35 2.07 22.84
N ASN A 237 35.45 0.75 22.73
CA ASN A 237 35.09 -0.24 23.74
C ASN A 237 36.38 -0.97 24.22
#